data_cebc822799ab8ea46ab87a754e39d67e
#
_entry.id   cebc822799ab8ea46ab87a754e39d67e
#
_cell.length_a   1.000
_cell.length_b   1.000
_cell.length_c   1.000
_cell.angle_alpha   90.00
_cell.angle_beta   90.00
_cell.angle_gamma   90.00
#
_symmetry.space_group_name_H-M   'P 1'
#
loop_
_entity.id
_entity.type
_entity.pdbx_description
1 polymer ?
#
loop_
_entity_poly.entity_id
_entity_poly.type
_entity_poly.pdbx_seq_one_letter_code
_entity_poly.pdbx_strand_id
1 'polypeptide(L)'
;MLNATISQARLRALIQKIPDVHVLVVGDICLDAYWVADMRRSTLSRETPHHNLPIFEENYALGGAGNVVKNLCALGAKDVRPVAALGRDWRGEMTVGLLGQLRLSGELCPACAGRVTPTYVKPYRMGYGGVRYEDPRIDFENTRPPDEATEEKLILSIEQAARTADVIAVSDQMACGTVTKRVRDCLIGLAQSGARVLVDSRSNAARFPFCVVKPNELESARAVDMSPAAVTPENYLPVARALQAITHQAVIVTLGAIGSMCLTLDGEMAFAPAVPIAPPVDIVGAGDSFLSACALALGAGATLPEALALGNLTSAVTVKKIGETGTASPEELLALHQETNLR
;
A
#
# COMPACT_ATOMS: atom_id res chain seq x y z
N MET A 1 20.56 10.09 16.43
CA MET A 1 19.81 9.46 15.35
C MET A 1 20.61 8.28 14.85
N LEU A 2 20.06 7.08 14.96
CA LEU A 2 20.70 5.86 14.44
C LEU A 2 20.59 5.81 12.93
N ASN A 3 21.64 5.34 12.25
CA ASN A 3 21.58 5.06 10.82
C ASN A 3 20.96 3.67 10.63
N ALA A 4 19.75 3.60 10.05
CA ALA A 4 19.04 2.36 9.80
C ALA A 4 19.58 1.70 8.53
N THR A 5 20.57 0.84 8.69
CA THR A 5 21.16 0.04 7.62
C THR A 5 20.94 -1.44 7.90
N ILE A 6 20.97 -2.25 6.85
CA ILE A 6 20.88 -3.68 6.95
C ILE A 6 22.12 -4.32 6.28
N SER A 7 22.81 -5.20 6.98
CA SER A 7 23.92 -5.93 6.38
C SER A 7 23.42 -6.99 5.40
N GLN A 8 24.25 -7.38 4.41
CA GLN A 8 23.87 -8.42 3.45
C GLN A 8 23.54 -9.76 4.12
N ALA A 9 24.28 -10.11 5.18
CA ALA A 9 24.01 -11.32 5.95
C ALA A 9 22.64 -11.26 6.64
N ARG A 10 22.31 -10.11 7.25
CA ARG A 10 21.03 -9.91 7.91
C ARG A 10 19.86 -9.86 6.91
N LEU A 11 20.04 -9.18 5.77
CA LEU A 11 19.04 -9.17 4.69
C LEU A 11 18.73 -10.59 4.21
N ARG A 12 19.76 -11.43 3.96
CA ARG A 12 19.58 -12.84 3.60
C ARG A 12 18.83 -13.62 4.68
N ALA A 13 19.18 -13.41 5.96
CA ALA A 13 18.51 -14.08 7.07
C ALA A 13 17.03 -13.69 7.20
N LEU A 14 16.67 -12.42 6.93
CA LEU A 14 15.27 -11.98 6.90
C LEU A 14 14.53 -12.59 5.71
N ILE A 15 15.11 -12.53 4.50
CA ILE A 15 14.53 -13.13 3.30
C ILE A 15 14.25 -14.62 3.48
N GLN A 16 15.14 -15.36 4.15
CA GLN A 16 14.93 -16.78 4.45
C GLN A 16 13.77 -17.05 5.42
N LYS A 17 13.38 -16.06 6.24
CA LYS A 17 12.24 -16.18 7.17
C LYS A 17 10.91 -15.71 6.59
N ILE A 18 10.92 -14.91 5.55
CA ILE A 18 9.69 -14.40 4.90
C ILE A 18 8.73 -15.53 4.49
N PRO A 19 9.21 -16.70 3.96
CA PRO A 19 8.33 -17.82 3.62
C PRO A 19 7.59 -18.49 4.80
N ASP A 20 7.88 -18.08 6.03
CA ASP A 20 7.16 -18.54 7.22
C ASP A 20 6.14 -17.52 7.73
N VAL A 21 6.13 -16.28 7.17
CA VAL A 21 5.29 -15.16 7.67
C VAL A 21 3.88 -15.20 7.10
N HIS A 22 2.89 -15.15 7.98
CA HIS A 22 1.46 -15.02 7.66
C HIS A 22 1.01 -13.57 7.81
N VAL A 23 0.46 -12.98 6.75
CA VAL A 23 0.04 -11.58 6.74
C VAL A 23 -1.45 -11.46 6.52
N LEU A 24 -2.14 -10.77 7.43
CA LEU A 24 -3.49 -10.28 7.20
C LEU A 24 -3.42 -8.88 6.58
N VAL A 25 -4.05 -8.67 5.44
CA VAL A 25 -4.17 -7.36 4.79
C VAL A 25 -5.60 -6.86 4.93
N VAL A 26 -5.79 -5.75 5.61
CA VAL A 26 -7.11 -5.12 5.77
C VAL A 26 -7.09 -3.76 5.09
N GLY A 27 -7.99 -3.53 4.13
CA GLY A 27 -8.00 -2.21 3.51
C GLY A 27 -8.78 -2.10 2.21
N ASP A 28 -8.53 -1.01 1.52
CA ASP A 28 -9.26 -0.61 0.33
C ASP A 28 -8.62 -1.24 -0.92
N ILE A 29 -9.10 -2.42 -1.30
CA ILE A 29 -8.74 -3.01 -2.59
C ILE A 29 -9.54 -2.31 -3.67
N CYS A 30 -8.87 -1.77 -4.67
CA CYS A 30 -9.46 -1.19 -5.86
C CYS A 30 -8.99 -1.92 -7.13
N LEU A 31 -9.67 -1.65 -8.23
CA LEU A 31 -9.30 -2.09 -9.55
C LEU A 31 -8.61 -0.94 -10.30
N ASP A 32 -7.36 -1.09 -10.68
CA ASP A 32 -6.71 -0.20 -11.62
C ASP A 32 -7.01 -0.69 -13.04
N ALA A 33 -7.61 0.17 -13.86
CA ALA A 33 -7.97 -0.14 -15.25
C ALA A 33 -7.21 0.77 -16.21
N TYR A 34 -6.54 0.19 -17.18
CA TYR A 34 -5.76 0.90 -18.19
C TYR A 34 -6.43 0.67 -19.55
N TRP A 35 -7.03 1.71 -20.11
CA TRP A 35 -7.71 1.65 -21.40
C TRP A 35 -6.92 2.40 -22.46
N VAL A 36 -6.62 1.76 -23.57
CA VAL A 36 -5.88 2.38 -24.67
C VAL A 36 -6.81 2.57 -25.88
N ALA A 37 -7.02 3.83 -26.26
CA ALA A 37 -7.81 4.22 -27.42
C ALA A 37 -6.91 4.38 -28.65
N ASP A 38 -7.28 3.77 -29.78
CA ASP A 38 -6.64 4.00 -31.07
C ASP A 38 -7.28 5.22 -31.77
N MET A 39 -6.62 6.36 -31.67
CA MET A 39 -7.13 7.62 -32.22
C MET A 39 -7.18 7.65 -33.75
N ARG A 40 -6.55 6.72 -34.46
CA ARG A 40 -6.68 6.55 -35.92
C ARG A 40 -8.08 6.07 -36.31
N ARG A 41 -8.80 5.44 -35.36
CA ARG A 41 -10.16 4.94 -35.52
C ARG A 41 -11.21 5.87 -34.92
N SER A 42 -10.77 6.98 -34.34
CA SER A 42 -11.67 7.96 -33.70
C SER A 42 -12.50 8.68 -34.77
N THR A 43 -13.78 8.81 -34.51
CA THR A 43 -14.75 9.50 -35.38
C THR A 43 -15.57 10.48 -34.56
N LEU A 44 -16.11 11.51 -35.20
CA LEU A 44 -17.04 12.42 -34.58
C LEU A 44 -18.33 11.67 -34.23
N SER A 45 -18.79 11.82 -32.99
CA SER A 45 -20.09 11.27 -32.58
C SER A 45 -21.22 11.89 -33.40
N ARG A 46 -22.26 11.10 -33.71
CA ARG A 46 -23.47 11.61 -34.37
C ARG A 46 -24.40 12.35 -33.41
N GLU A 47 -24.23 12.15 -32.12
CA GLU A 47 -25.13 12.62 -31.05
C GLU A 47 -24.55 13.78 -30.24
N THR A 48 -23.24 13.95 -30.28
CA THR A 48 -22.52 14.96 -29.49
C THR A 48 -21.40 15.59 -30.31
N PRO A 49 -20.92 16.80 -29.96
CA PRO A 49 -19.81 17.45 -30.65
C PRO A 49 -18.44 16.89 -30.25
N HIS A 50 -18.40 15.66 -29.75
CA HIS A 50 -17.17 15.03 -29.27
C HIS A 50 -16.76 13.85 -30.15
N HIS A 51 -15.48 13.59 -30.23
CA HIS A 51 -14.95 12.38 -30.84
C HIS A 51 -15.05 11.21 -29.86
N ASN A 52 -15.32 10.01 -30.39
CA ASN A 52 -15.31 8.79 -29.61
C ASN A 52 -13.86 8.35 -29.28
N LEU A 53 -13.73 7.56 -28.21
CA LEU A 53 -12.48 6.89 -27.84
C LEU A 53 -12.60 5.40 -28.11
N PRO A 54 -12.17 4.92 -29.29
CA PRO A 54 -12.27 3.49 -29.65
C PRO A 54 -11.19 2.69 -28.90
N ILE A 55 -11.61 2.11 -27.77
CA ILE A 55 -10.72 1.29 -26.93
C ILE A 55 -10.40 -0.01 -27.69
N PHE A 56 -9.12 -0.37 -27.75
CA PHE A 56 -8.64 -1.59 -28.39
C PHE A 56 -7.81 -2.48 -27.48
N GLU A 57 -7.35 -1.93 -26.36
CA GLU A 57 -6.56 -2.65 -25.35
C GLU A 57 -7.09 -2.27 -23.97
N GLU A 58 -7.36 -3.28 -23.15
CA GLU A 58 -7.77 -3.12 -21.77
C GLU A 58 -6.89 -3.98 -20.87
N ASN A 59 -6.33 -3.39 -19.82
CA ASN A 59 -5.58 -4.10 -18.81
C ASN A 59 -6.13 -3.76 -17.43
N TYR A 60 -6.16 -4.75 -16.55
CA TYR A 60 -6.68 -4.61 -15.21
C TYR A 60 -5.67 -5.13 -14.19
N ALA A 61 -5.51 -4.41 -13.09
CA ALA A 61 -4.62 -4.77 -11.99
C ALA A 61 -5.26 -4.48 -10.64
N LEU A 62 -4.79 -5.16 -9.60
CA LEU A 62 -5.13 -4.83 -8.22
C LEU A 62 -4.45 -3.52 -7.85
N GLY A 63 -5.21 -2.58 -7.24
CA GLY A 63 -4.74 -1.29 -6.73
C GLY A 63 -5.06 -1.11 -5.24
N GLY A 64 -4.57 -0.03 -4.63
CA GLY A 64 -4.73 0.23 -3.20
C GLY A 64 -4.17 -0.90 -2.34
N ALA A 65 -4.94 -1.42 -1.37
CA ALA A 65 -4.54 -2.57 -0.58
C ALA A 65 -4.19 -3.81 -1.44
N GLY A 66 -4.70 -3.90 -2.68
CA GLY A 66 -4.32 -4.93 -3.64
C GLY A 66 -2.86 -4.84 -4.08
N ASN A 67 -2.26 -3.65 -4.11
CA ASN A 67 -0.82 -3.49 -4.36
C ASN A 67 0.00 -4.04 -3.19
N VAL A 68 -0.48 -3.83 -1.95
CA VAL A 68 0.14 -4.44 -0.76
C VAL A 68 0.10 -5.96 -0.89
N VAL A 69 -1.05 -6.53 -1.24
CA VAL A 69 -1.22 -7.98 -1.46
C VAL A 69 -0.25 -8.50 -2.52
N LYS A 70 -0.17 -7.86 -3.70
CA LYS A 70 0.77 -8.25 -4.77
C LYS A 70 2.22 -8.26 -4.30
N ASN A 71 2.63 -7.21 -3.59
CA ASN A 71 4.00 -7.09 -3.10
C ASN A 71 4.34 -8.15 -2.04
N LEU A 72 3.41 -8.45 -1.12
CA LEU A 72 3.58 -9.52 -0.14
C LEU A 72 3.77 -10.89 -0.80
N CYS A 73 2.95 -11.20 -1.82
CA CYS A 73 3.08 -12.43 -2.59
C CYS A 73 4.41 -12.48 -3.36
N ALA A 74 4.80 -11.39 -4.02
CA ALA A 74 6.04 -11.32 -4.80
C ALA A 74 7.30 -11.45 -3.91
N LEU A 75 7.25 -10.91 -2.68
CA LEU A 75 8.29 -11.05 -1.68
C LEU A 75 8.34 -12.44 -1.03
N GLY A 76 7.34 -13.29 -1.28
CA GLY A 76 7.34 -14.69 -0.86
C GLY A 76 6.72 -14.96 0.52
N ALA A 77 5.77 -14.15 0.97
CA ALA A 77 5.00 -14.42 2.19
C ALA A 77 4.38 -15.82 2.19
N LYS A 78 4.32 -16.47 3.36
CA LYS A 78 3.75 -17.82 3.53
C LYS A 78 2.28 -17.87 3.16
N ASP A 79 1.54 -16.89 3.65
CA ASP A 79 0.09 -16.77 3.50
C ASP A 79 -0.28 -15.30 3.53
N VAL A 80 -1.11 -14.87 2.59
CA VAL A 80 -1.62 -13.50 2.52
C VAL A 80 -3.14 -13.57 2.47
N ARG A 81 -3.79 -12.98 3.46
CA ARG A 81 -5.24 -12.97 3.58
C ARG A 81 -5.80 -11.57 3.41
N PRO A 82 -6.35 -11.22 2.23
CA PRO A 82 -6.98 -9.93 2.00
C PRO A 82 -8.38 -9.87 2.60
N VAL A 83 -8.69 -8.78 3.31
CA VAL A 83 -10.03 -8.45 3.81
C VAL A 83 -10.39 -7.05 3.28
N ALA A 84 -11.42 -6.98 2.43
CA ALA A 84 -11.87 -5.75 1.81
C ALA A 84 -13.38 -5.79 1.51
N ALA A 85 -14.05 -4.63 1.54
CA ALA A 85 -15.43 -4.50 1.10
C ALA A 85 -15.47 -4.25 -0.42
N LEU A 86 -15.88 -5.23 -1.21
CA LEU A 86 -16.04 -5.11 -2.65
C LEU A 86 -17.50 -4.79 -3.02
N GLY A 87 -17.73 -4.21 -4.19
CA GLY A 87 -19.06 -4.08 -4.76
C GLY A 87 -19.58 -5.40 -5.33
N ARG A 88 -20.89 -5.56 -5.38
CA ARG A 88 -21.53 -6.67 -6.12
C ARG A 88 -21.66 -6.26 -7.59
N ASP A 89 -20.54 -6.08 -8.26
CA ASP A 89 -20.43 -5.66 -9.65
C ASP A 89 -19.32 -6.45 -10.38
N TRP A 90 -19.27 -6.30 -11.71
CA TRP A 90 -18.26 -6.97 -12.52
C TRP A 90 -16.81 -6.62 -12.10
N ARG A 91 -16.60 -5.43 -11.52
CA ARG A 91 -15.28 -4.99 -11.02
C ARG A 91 -14.87 -5.80 -9.80
N GLY A 92 -15.84 -6.10 -8.91
CA GLY A 92 -15.61 -6.98 -7.77
C GLY A 92 -15.27 -8.41 -8.21
N GLU A 93 -15.99 -8.93 -9.22
CA GLU A 93 -15.69 -10.25 -9.81
C GLU A 93 -14.29 -10.27 -10.44
N MET A 94 -13.92 -9.22 -11.17
CA MET A 94 -12.58 -9.07 -11.73
C MET A 94 -11.52 -9.02 -10.62
N THR A 95 -11.76 -8.27 -9.56
CA THR A 95 -10.85 -8.17 -8.40
C THR A 95 -10.63 -9.53 -7.75
N VAL A 96 -11.70 -10.31 -7.52
CA VAL A 96 -11.60 -11.68 -7.00
C VAL A 96 -10.85 -12.59 -7.98
N GLY A 97 -11.08 -12.46 -9.27
CA GLY A 97 -10.33 -13.19 -10.31
C GLY A 97 -8.83 -12.88 -10.27
N LEU A 98 -8.46 -11.62 -10.10
CA LEU A 98 -7.05 -11.20 -9.97
C LEU A 98 -6.41 -11.73 -8.67
N LEU A 99 -7.14 -11.78 -7.56
CA LEU A 99 -6.68 -12.45 -6.33
C LEU A 99 -6.45 -13.95 -6.58
N GLY A 100 -7.36 -14.59 -7.33
CA GLY A 100 -7.23 -16.00 -7.73
C GLY A 100 -5.98 -16.28 -8.57
N GLN A 101 -5.55 -15.35 -9.45
CA GLN A 101 -4.28 -15.46 -10.19
C GLN A 101 -3.06 -15.47 -9.26
N LEU A 102 -3.14 -14.80 -8.10
CA LEU A 102 -2.14 -14.86 -7.04
C LEU A 102 -2.30 -16.10 -6.13
N ARG A 103 -3.23 -17.00 -6.44
CA ARG A 103 -3.62 -18.18 -5.63
C ARG A 103 -4.19 -17.81 -4.26
N LEU A 104 -4.81 -16.65 -4.14
CA LEU A 104 -5.46 -16.17 -2.93
C LEU A 104 -6.98 -16.36 -3.02
N SER A 105 -7.60 -16.63 -1.87
CA SER A 105 -9.06 -16.66 -1.76
C SER A 105 -9.63 -15.25 -1.60
N GLY A 106 -10.72 -14.97 -2.30
CA GLY A 106 -11.54 -13.78 -2.09
C GLY A 106 -12.65 -13.92 -1.06
N GLU A 107 -12.71 -15.04 -0.32
CA GLU A 107 -13.79 -15.35 0.64
C GLU A 107 -13.93 -14.33 1.77
N LEU A 108 -12.81 -13.72 2.18
CA LEU A 108 -12.80 -12.68 3.21
C LEU A 108 -13.10 -11.28 2.67
N CYS A 109 -13.41 -11.17 1.36
CA CYS A 109 -13.78 -9.92 0.70
C CYS A 109 -15.29 -9.94 0.36
N PRO A 110 -16.18 -9.58 1.30
CA PRO A 110 -17.61 -9.63 1.05
C PRO A 110 -18.05 -8.74 -0.10
N ALA A 111 -18.87 -9.29 -1.00
CA ALA A 111 -19.53 -8.55 -2.06
C ALA A 111 -20.76 -7.83 -1.50
N CYS A 112 -20.72 -6.50 -1.49
CA CYS A 112 -21.70 -5.63 -0.86
C CYS A 112 -22.71 -5.11 -1.87
N ALA A 113 -24.01 -5.25 -1.59
CA ALA A 113 -25.04 -4.65 -2.41
C ALA A 113 -25.04 -3.12 -2.25
N GLY A 114 -25.33 -2.40 -3.34
CA GLY A 114 -25.40 -0.94 -3.32
C GLY A 114 -24.06 -0.21 -3.21
N ARG A 115 -22.95 -0.94 -3.28
CA ARG A 115 -21.59 -0.40 -3.41
C ARG A 115 -21.03 -0.69 -4.80
N VAL A 116 -20.11 0.17 -5.24
CA VAL A 116 -19.24 -0.13 -6.37
C VAL A 116 -17.90 -0.62 -5.84
N THR A 117 -17.25 -1.53 -6.56
CA THR A 117 -15.84 -1.82 -6.31
C THR A 117 -15.05 -0.60 -6.76
N PRO A 118 -14.28 0.05 -5.88
CA PRO A 118 -13.51 1.23 -6.25
C PRO A 118 -12.62 0.93 -7.45
N THR A 119 -12.62 1.84 -8.44
CA THR A 119 -11.89 1.61 -9.68
C THR A 119 -11.30 2.92 -10.18
N TYR A 120 -10.03 2.89 -10.53
CA TYR A 120 -9.32 4.01 -11.14
C TYR A 120 -9.01 3.66 -12.60
N VAL A 121 -9.78 4.26 -13.52
CA VAL A 121 -9.56 4.06 -14.96
C VAL A 121 -8.58 5.12 -15.46
N LYS A 122 -7.48 4.69 -16.06
CA LYS A 122 -6.46 5.52 -16.70
C LYS A 122 -6.60 5.36 -18.21
N PRO A 123 -7.35 6.27 -18.89
CA PRO A 123 -7.48 6.21 -20.33
C PRO A 123 -6.22 6.76 -21.00
N TYR A 124 -5.76 6.07 -22.03
CA TYR A 124 -4.65 6.52 -22.88
C TYR A 124 -5.12 6.69 -24.31
N ARG A 125 -4.68 7.76 -24.97
CA ARG A 125 -4.83 7.94 -26.42
C ARG A 125 -3.53 7.60 -27.11
N MET A 126 -3.62 6.77 -28.14
CA MET A 126 -2.49 6.43 -28.99
C MET A 126 -2.76 6.86 -30.43
N GLY A 127 -1.84 7.67 -30.98
CA GLY A 127 -1.88 8.15 -32.36
C GLY A 127 -0.95 7.35 -33.29
N TYR A 128 -0.65 7.94 -34.45
CA TYR A 128 0.19 7.31 -35.51
C TYR A 128 1.61 6.99 -35.06
N GLY A 129 2.18 7.73 -34.15
CA GLY A 129 3.55 7.53 -33.65
C GLY A 129 3.71 6.48 -32.58
N GLY A 130 2.63 5.78 -32.17
CA GLY A 130 2.66 4.81 -31.08
C GLY A 130 2.85 5.43 -29.69
N VAL A 131 2.94 6.76 -29.59
CA VAL A 131 3.05 7.48 -28.31
C VAL A 131 1.69 7.45 -27.61
N ARG A 132 1.70 7.09 -26.34
CA ARG A 132 0.51 7.08 -25.47
C ARG A 132 0.46 8.39 -24.67
N TYR A 133 -0.69 9.02 -24.66
CA TYR A 133 -0.99 10.21 -23.86
C TYR A 133 -2.07 9.85 -22.85
N GLU A 134 -1.81 10.09 -21.58
CA GLU A 134 -2.78 9.84 -20.51
C GLU A 134 -3.83 10.95 -20.49
N ASP A 135 -5.10 10.55 -20.48
CA ASP A 135 -6.25 11.43 -20.26
C ASP A 135 -6.56 11.55 -18.74
N PRO A 136 -7.44 12.47 -18.35
CA PRO A 136 -7.91 12.54 -16.99
C PRO A 136 -8.45 11.20 -16.48
N ARG A 137 -8.01 10.79 -15.30
CA ARG A 137 -8.43 9.55 -14.66
C ARG A 137 -9.94 9.59 -14.37
N ILE A 138 -10.62 8.45 -14.54
CA ILE A 138 -12.03 8.27 -14.21
C ILE A 138 -12.11 7.41 -12.95
N ASP A 139 -12.65 7.99 -11.88
CA ASP A 139 -12.69 7.36 -10.56
C ASP A 139 -14.11 6.89 -10.24
N PHE A 140 -14.25 5.60 -9.90
CA PHE A 140 -15.46 5.03 -9.36
C PHE A 140 -15.28 4.86 -7.86
N GLU A 141 -15.97 5.68 -7.08
CA GLU A 141 -15.84 5.73 -5.63
C GLU A 141 -17.20 5.60 -4.95
N ASN A 142 -17.17 5.19 -3.68
CA ASN A 142 -18.36 5.13 -2.85
C ASN A 142 -18.54 6.44 -2.07
N THR A 143 -19.76 6.91 -2.00
CA THR A 143 -20.16 8.13 -1.25
C THR A 143 -20.70 7.80 0.15
N ARG A 144 -20.83 6.51 0.49
CA ARG A 144 -21.31 6.03 1.79
C ARG A 144 -20.43 4.88 2.26
N PRO A 145 -20.19 4.75 3.57
CA PRO A 145 -19.47 3.59 4.11
C PRO A 145 -20.24 2.28 3.86
N PRO A 146 -19.61 1.13 4.07
CA PRO A 146 -20.30 -0.16 4.14
C PRO A 146 -21.47 -0.11 5.14
N ASP A 147 -22.52 -0.87 4.86
CA ASP A 147 -23.61 -1.06 5.80
C ASP A 147 -23.18 -1.90 7.01
N GLU A 148 -23.99 -1.86 8.07
CA GLU A 148 -23.68 -2.53 9.35
C GLU A 148 -23.47 -4.04 9.17
N ALA A 149 -24.26 -4.69 8.33
CA ALA A 149 -24.13 -6.13 8.06
C ALA A 149 -22.81 -6.47 7.35
N THR A 150 -22.35 -5.59 6.48
CA THR A 150 -21.05 -5.71 5.83
C THR A 150 -19.91 -5.44 6.82
N GLU A 151 -20.01 -4.40 7.65
CA GLU A 151 -19.02 -4.14 8.70
C GLU A 151 -18.85 -5.33 9.64
N GLU A 152 -19.96 -5.95 10.05
CA GLU A 152 -19.93 -7.12 10.93
C GLU A 152 -19.20 -8.30 10.28
N LYS A 153 -19.47 -8.58 9.01
CA LYS A 153 -18.73 -9.61 8.26
C LYS A 153 -17.25 -9.31 8.17
N LEU A 154 -16.87 -8.06 7.89
CA LEU A 154 -15.47 -7.64 7.87
C LEU A 154 -14.80 -7.86 9.22
N ILE A 155 -15.44 -7.45 10.32
CA ILE A 155 -14.91 -7.61 11.68
C ILE A 155 -14.71 -9.08 12.01
N LEU A 156 -15.71 -9.94 11.76
CA LEU A 156 -15.60 -11.39 11.98
C LEU A 156 -14.45 -12.01 11.17
N SER A 157 -14.32 -11.61 9.90
CA SER A 157 -13.23 -12.07 9.03
C SER A 157 -11.86 -11.63 9.56
N ILE A 158 -11.75 -10.39 10.03
CA ILE A 158 -10.51 -9.84 10.61
C ILE A 158 -10.14 -10.61 11.89
N GLU A 159 -11.08 -10.75 12.82
CA GLU A 159 -10.84 -11.45 14.09
C GLU A 159 -10.43 -12.91 13.88
N GLN A 160 -11.08 -13.60 12.93
CA GLN A 160 -10.75 -14.98 12.59
C GLN A 160 -9.35 -15.09 11.98
N ALA A 161 -9.05 -14.24 10.99
CA ALA A 161 -7.78 -14.28 10.28
C ALA A 161 -6.60 -13.80 11.15
N ALA A 162 -6.84 -12.86 12.07
CA ALA A 162 -5.82 -12.34 12.98
C ALA A 162 -5.25 -13.39 13.94
N ARG A 163 -5.99 -14.45 14.25
CA ARG A 163 -5.56 -15.51 15.18
C ARG A 163 -4.29 -16.22 14.77
N THR A 164 -4.00 -16.25 13.49
CA THR A 164 -2.84 -16.94 12.90
C THR A 164 -1.95 -16.03 12.09
N ALA A 165 -2.22 -14.71 12.08
CA ALA A 165 -1.39 -13.72 11.41
C ALA A 165 -0.21 -13.31 12.32
N ASP A 166 0.99 -13.25 11.76
CA ASP A 166 2.18 -12.71 12.43
C ASP A 166 2.19 -11.20 12.42
N VAL A 167 1.53 -10.61 11.42
CA VAL A 167 1.40 -9.16 11.23
C VAL A 167 0.11 -8.82 10.47
N ILE A 168 -0.46 -7.68 10.81
CA ILE A 168 -1.63 -7.09 10.12
C ILE A 168 -1.17 -5.83 9.43
N ALA A 169 -1.26 -5.79 8.09
CA ALA A 169 -1.02 -4.62 7.27
C ALA A 169 -2.36 -3.95 6.94
N VAL A 170 -2.49 -2.67 7.28
CA VAL A 170 -3.72 -1.90 7.04
C VAL A 170 -3.44 -0.83 5.98
N SER A 171 -4.27 -0.78 4.94
CA SER A 171 -4.21 0.24 3.87
C SER A 171 -5.56 0.97 3.81
N ASP A 172 -5.66 2.09 4.54
CA ASP A 172 -6.84 2.95 4.72
C ASP A 172 -6.73 4.17 3.80
N GLN A 173 -7.17 4.02 2.54
CA GLN A 173 -6.94 5.00 1.48
C GLN A 173 -8.19 5.81 1.10
N MET A 174 -9.39 5.33 1.44
CA MET A 174 -10.65 5.88 0.95
C MET A 174 -11.54 6.37 2.09
N ALA A 175 -12.21 7.51 1.89
CA ALA A 175 -13.11 8.09 2.91
C ALA A 175 -14.29 7.18 3.28
N CYS A 176 -14.84 6.46 2.27
CA CYS A 176 -15.95 5.51 2.44
C CYS A 176 -15.51 4.07 2.13
N GLY A 177 -14.30 3.72 2.53
CA GLY A 177 -13.64 2.45 2.26
C GLY A 177 -14.01 1.33 3.23
N THR A 178 -13.16 0.32 3.24
CA THR A 178 -13.24 -0.86 4.09
C THR A 178 -13.02 -0.53 5.57
N VAL A 179 -12.08 0.42 5.85
CA VAL A 179 -11.65 0.73 7.22
C VAL A 179 -12.58 1.78 7.83
N THR A 180 -13.79 1.36 8.15
CA THR A 180 -14.76 2.20 8.88
C THR A 180 -14.32 2.42 10.33
N LYS A 181 -15.09 3.23 11.07
CA LYS A 181 -14.82 3.42 12.50
C LYS A 181 -14.85 2.09 13.26
N ARG A 182 -15.87 1.22 13.03
CA ARG A 182 -15.99 -0.07 13.73
C ARG A 182 -14.85 -1.04 13.36
N VAL A 183 -14.46 -1.10 12.08
CA VAL A 183 -13.32 -1.90 11.63
C VAL A 183 -12.01 -1.39 12.27
N ARG A 184 -11.83 -0.08 12.34
CA ARG A 184 -10.68 0.52 13.01
C ARG A 184 -10.66 0.20 14.51
N ASP A 185 -11.79 0.31 15.19
CA ASP A 185 -11.90 -0.03 16.61
C ASP A 185 -11.54 -1.53 16.85
N CYS A 186 -11.93 -2.43 15.96
CA CYS A 186 -11.52 -3.84 15.99
C CYS A 186 -10.00 -4.00 15.86
N LEU A 187 -9.38 -3.34 14.88
CA LEU A 187 -7.92 -3.37 14.65
C LEU A 187 -7.15 -2.83 15.87
N ILE A 188 -7.64 -1.76 16.48
CA ILE A 188 -7.10 -1.20 17.72
C ILE A 188 -7.19 -2.22 18.86
N GLY A 189 -8.32 -2.89 19.03
CA GLY A 189 -8.49 -3.94 20.03
C GLY A 189 -7.52 -5.10 19.85
N LEU A 190 -7.27 -5.51 18.60
CA LEU A 190 -6.26 -6.52 18.28
C LEU A 190 -4.85 -6.04 18.63
N ALA A 191 -4.51 -4.79 18.32
CA ALA A 191 -3.22 -4.20 18.66
C ALA A 191 -3.01 -4.13 20.18
N GLN A 192 -4.03 -3.72 20.95
CA GLN A 192 -4.02 -3.73 22.41
C GLN A 192 -3.83 -5.14 23.01
N SER A 193 -4.32 -6.15 22.30
CA SER A 193 -4.15 -7.57 22.68
C SER A 193 -2.81 -8.15 22.22
N GLY A 194 -1.90 -7.34 21.67
CA GLY A 194 -0.55 -7.72 21.32
C GLY A 194 -0.33 -8.08 19.83
N ALA A 195 -1.34 -7.95 18.97
CA ALA A 195 -1.15 -8.12 17.53
C ALA A 195 -0.27 -7.00 16.95
N ARG A 196 0.61 -7.35 16.01
CA ARG A 196 1.41 -6.34 15.29
C ARG A 196 0.57 -5.75 14.17
N VAL A 197 0.11 -4.52 14.35
CA VAL A 197 -0.69 -3.78 13.36
C VAL A 197 0.11 -2.63 12.80
N LEU A 198 0.37 -2.66 11.48
CA LEU A 198 1.06 -1.61 10.74
C LEU A 198 0.07 -0.93 9.81
N VAL A 199 -0.09 0.39 9.93
CA VAL A 199 -1.15 1.16 9.28
C VAL A 199 -0.57 2.20 8.34
N ASP A 200 -1.01 2.16 7.09
CA ASP A 200 -0.89 3.22 6.11
C ASP A 200 -2.28 3.85 5.90
N SER A 201 -2.45 5.08 6.34
CA SER A 201 -3.74 5.77 6.25
C SER A 201 -3.57 7.18 5.71
N ARG A 202 -4.26 7.47 4.63
CA ARG A 202 -4.23 8.79 3.97
C ARG A 202 -4.71 9.92 4.86
N SER A 203 -5.67 9.66 5.77
CA SER A 203 -6.35 10.71 6.53
C SER A 203 -6.54 10.43 8.01
N ASN A 204 -6.29 9.19 8.46
CA ASN A 204 -6.66 8.76 9.80
C ASN A 204 -5.47 8.27 10.64
N ALA A 205 -4.22 8.55 10.26
CA ALA A 205 -3.04 8.02 10.96
C ALA A 205 -3.09 8.27 12.48
N ALA A 206 -3.52 9.46 12.92
CA ALA A 206 -3.69 9.79 14.33
C ALA A 206 -4.87 9.08 15.05
N ARG A 207 -5.69 8.33 14.30
CA ARG A 207 -6.87 7.63 14.86
C ARG A 207 -6.63 6.14 15.09
N PHE A 208 -5.37 5.69 15.06
CA PHE A 208 -4.97 4.30 15.30
C PHE A 208 -4.07 4.17 16.52
N PRO A 209 -4.59 4.41 17.76
CA PRO A 209 -3.80 4.17 18.95
C PRO A 209 -3.37 2.71 19.05
N PHE A 210 -2.19 2.46 19.61
CA PHE A 210 -1.53 1.17 19.79
C PHE A 210 -1.05 0.50 18.49
N CYS A 211 -1.29 1.11 17.33
CA CYS A 211 -0.81 0.62 16.04
C CYS A 211 0.45 1.39 15.60
N VAL A 212 1.37 0.71 14.93
CA VAL A 212 2.48 1.37 14.23
C VAL A 212 1.91 2.07 13.00
N VAL A 213 2.03 3.39 12.94
CA VAL A 213 1.52 4.17 11.81
C VAL A 213 2.65 4.56 10.86
N LYS A 214 2.35 4.56 9.55
CA LYS A 214 3.30 4.87 8.47
C LYS A 214 2.75 5.95 7.52
N PRO A 215 2.55 7.18 7.96
CA PRO A 215 2.23 8.28 7.06
C PRO A 215 3.44 8.72 6.24
N ASN A 216 3.18 9.44 5.13
CA ASN A 216 4.19 10.25 4.47
C ASN A 216 4.33 11.63 5.15
N GLU A 217 5.21 12.50 4.64
CA GLU A 217 5.44 13.84 5.19
C GLU A 217 4.17 14.71 5.25
N LEU A 218 3.32 14.62 4.22
CA LEU A 218 2.07 15.40 4.14
C LEU A 218 1.00 14.86 5.08
N GLU A 219 0.86 13.56 5.13
CA GLU A 219 -0.10 12.84 5.98
C GLU A 219 0.27 13.01 7.46
N SER A 220 1.57 12.91 7.78
CA SER A 220 2.05 13.09 9.14
C SER A 220 1.82 14.51 9.65
N ALA A 221 2.09 15.52 8.83
CA ALA A 221 1.83 16.91 9.18
C ALA A 221 0.34 17.17 9.46
N ARG A 222 -0.53 16.67 8.57
CA ARG A 222 -2.00 16.78 8.74
C ARG A 222 -2.47 16.09 10.01
N ALA A 223 -1.92 14.91 10.30
CA ALA A 223 -2.35 14.11 11.44
C ALA A 223 -2.11 14.80 12.80
N VAL A 224 -1.18 15.76 12.87
CA VAL A 224 -0.84 16.52 14.06
C VAL A 224 -1.09 18.02 13.93
N ASP A 225 -1.85 18.41 12.89
CA ASP A 225 -2.22 19.81 12.61
C ASP A 225 -1.00 20.75 12.47
N MET A 226 0.06 20.26 11.81
CA MET A 226 1.28 21.02 11.53
C MET A 226 1.38 21.35 10.04
N SER A 227 2.17 22.38 9.70
CA SER A 227 2.47 22.67 8.31
C SER A 227 3.32 21.56 7.67
N PRO A 228 3.01 21.08 6.45
CA PRO A 228 3.86 20.12 5.73
C PRO A 228 5.32 20.59 5.56
N ALA A 229 5.56 21.90 5.44
CA ALA A 229 6.90 22.47 5.36
C ALA A 229 7.73 22.28 6.64
N ALA A 230 7.09 21.90 7.76
CA ALA A 230 7.78 21.57 9.01
C ALA A 230 8.35 20.15 9.04
N VAL A 231 7.97 19.30 8.07
CA VAL A 231 8.41 17.90 8.01
C VAL A 231 9.60 17.77 7.07
N THR A 232 10.77 18.06 7.61
CA THR A 232 12.06 17.86 6.94
C THR A 232 12.87 16.83 7.73
N PRO A 233 13.93 16.23 7.14
CA PRO A 233 14.81 15.31 7.87
C PRO A 233 15.36 15.88 9.18
N GLU A 234 15.56 17.21 9.23
CA GLU A 234 16.08 17.92 10.41
C GLU A 234 15.00 18.18 11.46
N ASN A 235 13.74 18.40 11.02
CA ASN A 235 12.61 18.81 11.87
C ASN A 235 11.57 17.70 12.10
N TYR A 236 11.88 16.50 11.71
CA TYR A 236 10.94 15.37 11.77
C TYR A 236 10.55 14.98 13.21
N LEU A 237 11.46 15.09 14.17
CA LEU A 237 11.26 14.60 15.52
C LEU A 237 10.02 15.20 16.24
N PRO A 238 9.69 16.50 16.14
CA PRO A 238 8.48 17.04 16.75
C PRO A 238 7.19 16.38 16.23
N VAL A 239 7.10 16.14 14.91
CA VAL A 239 5.95 15.50 14.28
C VAL A 239 5.82 14.04 14.73
N ALA A 240 6.93 13.29 14.72
CA ALA A 240 6.94 11.91 15.19
C ALA A 240 6.55 11.78 16.66
N ARG A 241 7.06 12.67 17.52
CA ARG A 241 6.68 12.70 18.94
C ARG A 241 5.22 13.06 19.16
N ALA A 242 4.68 14.01 18.40
CA ALA A 242 3.27 14.36 18.48
C ALA A 242 2.39 13.18 18.06
N LEU A 243 2.72 12.49 16.95
CA LEU A 243 2.03 11.26 16.54
C LEU A 243 2.16 10.14 17.57
N GLN A 244 3.37 9.90 18.09
CA GLN A 244 3.61 8.90 19.13
C GLN A 244 2.80 9.17 20.40
N ALA A 245 2.68 10.43 20.81
CA ALA A 245 1.87 10.82 21.97
C ALA A 245 0.39 10.51 21.76
N ILE A 246 -0.11 10.56 20.53
CA ILE A 246 -1.50 10.22 20.19
C ILE A 246 -1.68 8.72 20.00
N THR A 247 -0.75 8.07 19.29
CA THR A 247 -0.88 6.64 18.96
C THR A 247 -0.38 5.72 20.06
N HIS A 248 0.42 6.22 21.00
CA HIS A 248 1.08 5.43 22.06
C HIS A 248 1.89 4.25 21.47
N GLN A 249 2.40 4.40 20.26
CA GLN A 249 3.14 3.35 19.55
C GLN A 249 4.24 3.97 18.67
N ALA A 250 5.13 3.14 18.15
CA ALA A 250 6.17 3.56 17.21
C ALA A 250 5.56 4.21 15.96
N VAL A 251 6.28 5.16 15.39
CA VAL A 251 5.85 5.91 14.20
C VAL A 251 6.92 5.77 13.12
N ILE A 252 6.47 5.48 11.89
CA ILE A 252 7.29 5.53 10.68
C ILE A 252 6.84 6.74 9.87
N VAL A 253 7.76 7.48 9.23
CA VAL A 253 7.40 8.47 8.21
C VAL A 253 8.25 8.25 6.97
N THR A 254 7.59 8.16 5.81
CA THR A 254 8.26 8.11 4.52
C THR A 254 8.46 9.53 3.99
N LEU A 255 9.65 9.80 3.41
CA LEU A 255 10.12 11.11 2.95
C LEU A 255 10.48 11.08 1.46
N GLY A 256 9.76 10.28 0.69
CA GLY A 256 9.97 10.13 -0.76
C GLY A 256 11.41 9.77 -1.12
N ALA A 257 12.02 10.55 -2.00
CA ALA A 257 13.39 10.32 -2.48
C ALA A 257 14.48 10.54 -1.41
N ILE A 258 14.13 11.07 -0.23
CA ILE A 258 15.07 11.26 0.87
C ILE A 258 15.23 9.94 1.66
N GLY A 259 14.17 9.16 1.81
CA GLY A 259 14.18 7.89 2.53
C GLY A 259 13.02 7.76 3.52
N SER A 260 13.30 7.18 4.68
CA SER A 260 12.30 6.99 5.73
C SER A 260 12.91 7.12 7.13
N MET A 261 12.08 7.46 8.10
CA MET A 261 12.47 7.61 9.49
C MET A 261 11.51 6.86 10.39
N CYS A 262 11.97 6.47 11.56
CA CYS A 262 11.08 6.01 12.64
C CYS A 262 11.46 6.60 13.99
N LEU A 263 10.44 6.71 14.82
CA LEU A 263 10.58 6.88 16.27
C LEU A 263 10.07 5.58 16.91
N THR A 264 10.95 4.87 17.59
CA THR A 264 10.61 3.62 18.27
C THR A 264 9.83 3.89 19.55
N LEU A 265 9.23 2.85 20.15
CA LEU A 265 8.41 3.02 21.36
C LEU A 265 9.22 3.52 22.56
N ASP A 266 10.49 3.15 22.65
CA ASP A 266 11.45 3.58 23.67
C ASP A 266 12.10 4.95 23.39
N GLY A 267 11.65 5.63 22.31
CA GLY A 267 12.06 6.99 21.96
C GLY A 267 13.36 7.09 21.16
N GLU A 268 13.90 5.98 20.67
CA GLU A 268 15.04 6.00 19.76
C GLU A 268 14.58 6.43 18.35
N MET A 269 15.37 7.27 17.72
CA MET A 269 15.11 7.73 16.35
C MET A 269 16.12 7.11 15.39
N ALA A 270 15.63 6.53 14.32
CA ALA A 270 16.44 5.99 13.23
C ALA A 270 16.05 6.56 11.89
N PHE A 271 17.01 6.68 10.98
CA PHE A 271 16.83 7.14 9.60
C PHE A 271 17.45 6.12 8.64
N ALA A 272 16.69 5.73 7.63
CA ALA A 272 17.14 4.94 6.49
C ALA A 272 17.15 5.83 5.25
N PRO A 273 18.29 6.12 4.63
CA PRO A 273 18.34 6.88 3.38
C PRO A 273 17.67 6.10 2.25
N ALA A 274 17.06 6.81 1.31
CA ALA A 274 16.58 6.18 0.09
C ALA A 274 17.76 5.60 -0.71
N VAL A 275 17.51 4.50 -1.42
CA VAL A 275 18.45 3.98 -2.39
C VAL A 275 18.41 4.88 -3.64
N PRO A 276 19.52 5.49 -4.07
CA PRO A 276 19.53 6.36 -5.24
C PRO A 276 19.21 5.59 -6.53
N ILE A 277 18.16 6.00 -7.23
CA ILE A 277 17.75 5.42 -8.52
C ILE A 277 17.77 6.51 -9.59
N ALA A 278 18.41 6.21 -10.71
CA ALA A 278 18.44 7.13 -11.85
C ALA A 278 17.08 7.17 -12.56
N PRO A 279 16.61 8.36 -13.00
CA PRO A 279 15.40 8.48 -13.81
C PRO A 279 15.55 7.73 -15.16
N PRO A 280 14.40 7.32 -15.78
CA PRO A 280 13.03 7.56 -15.35
C PRO A 280 12.58 6.64 -14.20
N VAL A 281 11.70 7.14 -13.33
CA VAL A 281 11.11 6.39 -12.23
C VAL A 281 9.59 6.58 -12.20
N ASP A 282 8.87 5.56 -11.76
CA ASP A 282 7.44 5.60 -11.49
C ASP A 282 7.22 5.38 -9.99
N ILE A 283 6.72 6.41 -9.31
CA ILE A 283 6.53 6.39 -7.86
C ILE A 283 5.20 5.78 -7.42
N VAL A 284 4.34 5.41 -8.38
CA VAL A 284 3.02 4.82 -8.07
C VAL A 284 3.21 3.47 -7.37
N GLY A 285 2.60 3.32 -6.20
CA GLY A 285 2.70 2.10 -5.39
C GLY A 285 3.99 1.96 -4.55
N ALA A 286 4.89 2.96 -4.55
CA ALA A 286 6.09 2.93 -3.71
C ALA A 286 5.75 2.84 -2.21
N GLY A 287 4.70 3.55 -1.76
CA GLY A 287 4.20 3.46 -0.39
C GLY A 287 3.65 2.09 -0.03
N ASP A 288 2.94 1.43 -0.97
CA ASP A 288 2.38 0.09 -0.80
C ASP A 288 3.48 -0.97 -0.72
N SER A 289 4.50 -0.86 -1.57
CA SER A 289 5.66 -1.77 -1.54
C SER A 289 6.49 -1.59 -0.27
N PHE A 290 6.65 -0.35 0.21
CA PHE A 290 7.29 -0.06 1.49
C PHE A 290 6.51 -0.69 2.66
N LEU A 291 5.19 -0.50 2.72
CA LEU A 291 4.31 -1.08 3.74
C LEU A 291 4.44 -2.61 3.76
N SER A 292 4.41 -3.24 2.58
CA SER A 292 4.51 -4.70 2.43
C SER A 292 5.83 -5.24 2.97
N ALA A 293 6.94 -4.59 2.60
CA ALA A 293 8.27 -4.98 3.04
C ALA A 293 8.44 -4.78 4.56
N CYS A 294 7.95 -3.66 5.11
CA CYS A 294 7.97 -3.42 6.56
C CYS A 294 7.14 -4.47 7.31
N ALA A 295 5.95 -4.80 6.83
CA ALA A 295 5.10 -5.82 7.44
C ALA A 295 5.81 -7.18 7.47
N LEU A 296 6.38 -7.63 6.35
CA LEU A 296 7.12 -8.89 6.28
C LEU A 296 8.38 -8.87 7.16
N ALA A 297 9.13 -7.77 7.16
CA ALA A 297 10.32 -7.65 8.01
C ALA A 297 9.94 -7.80 9.49
N LEU A 298 8.92 -7.09 9.93
CA LEU A 298 8.43 -7.16 11.33
C LEU A 298 7.89 -8.55 11.66
N GLY A 299 7.13 -9.19 10.76
CA GLY A 299 6.68 -10.57 10.88
C GLY A 299 7.83 -11.56 10.99
N ALA A 300 8.89 -11.36 10.22
CA ALA A 300 10.12 -12.18 10.25
C ALA A 300 11.03 -11.87 11.46
N GLY A 301 10.64 -10.96 12.36
CA GLY A 301 11.40 -10.61 13.57
C GLY A 301 12.54 -9.62 13.33
N ALA A 302 12.37 -8.73 12.36
CA ALA A 302 13.24 -7.56 12.19
C ALA A 302 12.93 -6.49 13.25
N THR A 303 13.94 -5.68 13.56
CA THR A 303 13.74 -4.41 14.26
C THR A 303 13.08 -3.37 13.35
N LEU A 304 12.52 -2.31 13.94
CA LEU A 304 11.90 -1.24 13.16
C LEU A 304 12.90 -0.55 12.21
N PRO A 305 14.15 -0.21 12.63
CA PRO A 305 15.17 0.31 11.72
C PRO A 305 15.51 -0.64 10.55
N GLU A 306 15.58 -1.95 10.78
CA GLU A 306 15.80 -2.94 9.72
C GLU A 306 14.61 -2.99 8.75
N ALA A 307 13.37 -2.86 9.26
CA ALA A 307 12.17 -2.79 8.45
C ALA A 307 12.17 -1.55 7.53
N LEU A 308 12.63 -0.38 8.02
CA LEU A 308 12.81 0.82 7.18
C LEU A 308 13.79 0.57 6.02
N ALA A 309 14.95 -0.01 6.33
CA ALA A 309 15.96 -0.31 5.32
C ALA A 309 15.43 -1.26 4.23
N LEU A 310 14.69 -2.30 4.64
CA LEU A 310 14.05 -3.23 3.69
C LEU A 310 12.93 -2.54 2.90
N GLY A 311 12.13 -1.68 3.54
CA GLY A 311 11.09 -0.87 2.90
C GLY A 311 11.66 0.03 1.80
N ASN A 312 12.72 0.79 2.10
CA ASN A 312 13.38 1.66 1.12
C ASN A 312 14.00 0.87 -0.04
N LEU A 313 14.63 -0.26 0.24
CA LEU A 313 15.20 -1.14 -0.78
C LEU A 313 14.11 -1.71 -1.71
N THR A 314 12.97 -2.13 -1.14
CA THR A 314 11.83 -2.64 -1.90
C THR A 314 11.22 -1.55 -2.79
N SER A 315 10.98 -0.36 -2.25
CA SER A 315 10.49 0.77 -3.02
C SER A 315 11.45 1.15 -4.15
N ALA A 316 12.76 1.10 -3.91
CA ALA A 316 13.77 1.37 -4.93
C ALA A 316 13.75 0.35 -6.09
N VAL A 317 13.39 -0.90 -5.84
CA VAL A 317 13.15 -1.89 -6.92
C VAL A 317 11.87 -1.54 -7.68
N THR A 318 10.78 -1.26 -6.97
CA THR A 318 9.46 -1.07 -7.61
C THR A 318 9.38 0.19 -8.45
N VAL A 319 9.97 1.31 -8.02
CA VAL A 319 9.95 2.58 -8.79
C VAL A 319 10.70 2.52 -10.12
N LYS A 320 11.50 1.48 -10.37
CA LYS A 320 12.17 1.23 -11.66
C LYS A 320 11.21 0.62 -12.70
N LYS A 321 10.05 0.10 -12.29
CA LYS A 321 9.07 -0.57 -13.15
C LYS A 321 8.04 0.45 -13.62
N ILE A 322 8.26 0.98 -14.82
CA ILE A 322 7.51 2.11 -15.39
C ILE A 322 6.16 1.63 -15.98
N GLY A 323 5.11 2.41 -15.74
CA GLY A 323 3.79 2.22 -16.37
C GLY A 323 2.92 1.14 -15.75
N GLU A 324 3.37 0.54 -14.66
CA GLU A 324 2.58 -0.38 -13.84
C GLU A 324 2.99 -0.26 -12.37
N THR A 325 2.11 -0.64 -11.47
CA THR A 325 2.46 -0.73 -10.05
C THR A 325 3.36 -1.93 -9.85
N GLY A 326 4.67 -1.70 -9.79
CA GLY A 326 5.69 -2.74 -9.70
C GLY A 326 5.64 -3.53 -8.40
N THR A 327 6.17 -4.75 -8.44
CA THR A 327 6.45 -5.58 -7.26
C THR A 327 7.96 -5.85 -7.18
N ALA A 328 8.45 -6.26 -6.03
CA ALA A 328 9.85 -6.66 -5.86
C ALA A 328 9.95 -8.14 -5.50
N SER A 329 10.97 -8.83 -6.01
CA SER A 329 11.29 -10.20 -5.60
C SER A 329 12.48 -10.23 -4.62
N PRO A 330 12.64 -11.30 -3.85
CA PRO A 330 13.81 -11.50 -2.99
C PRO A 330 15.15 -11.38 -3.74
N GLU A 331 15.21 -11.89 -4.97
CA GLU A 331 16.41 -11.85 -5.82
C GLU A 331 16.74 -10.41 -6.23
N GLU A 332 15.72 -9.63 -6.63
CA GLU A 332 15.90 -8.22 -6.98
C GLU A 332 16.41 -7.40 -5.78
N LEU A 333 15.90 -7.67 -4.57
CA LEU A 333 16.37 -7.02 -3.34
C LEU A 333 17.85 -7.33 -3.06
N LEU A 334 18.25 -8.61 -3.17
CA LEU A 334 19.63 -9.01 -2.95
C LEU A 334 20.58 -8.40 -3.99
N ALA A 335 20.18 -8.37 -5.25
CA ALA A 335 20.96 -7.79 -6.33
C ALA A 335 21.14 -6.27 -6.10
N LEU A 336 20.06 -5.52 -5.85
CA LEU A 336 20.14 -4.07 -5.62
C LEU A 336 20.97 -3.75 -4.37
N HIS A 337 20.79 -4.49 -3.28
CA HIS A 337 21.56 -4.29 -2.06
C HIS A 337 23.07 -4.50 -2.30
N GLN A 338 23.45 -5.51 -3.10
CA GLN A 338 24.85 -5.75 -3.45
C GLN A 338 25.42 -4.61 -4.31
N GLU A 339 24.67 -4.13 -5.30
CA GLU A 339 25.07 -2.99 -6.14
C GLU A 339 25.32 -1.71 -5.32
N THR A 340 24.48 -1.44 -4.33
CA THR A 340 24.57 -0.22 -3.51
C THR A 340 25.69 -0.25 -2.48
N ASN A 341 26.09 -1.44 -2.00
CA ASN A 341 27.20 -1.59 -1.06
C ASN A 341 28.59 -1.64 -1.74
N LEU A 342 28.65 -1.73 -3.07
CA LEU A 342 29.87 -1.67 -3.86
C LEU A 342 30.25 -0.26 -4.30
N ARG A 343 29.38 0.72 -4.07
CA ARG A 343 29.58 2.15 -4.35
C ARG A 343 29.93 2.93 -3.10
#